data_9fc5aacc9fb2ff611751a8f1f516ba62
#
_entry.id   9fc5aacc9fb2ff611751a8f1f516ba62
#
_cell.length_a   1.000
_cell.length_b   1.000
_cell.length_c   1.000
_cell.angle_alpha   90.00
_cell.angle_beta   90.00
_cell.angle_gamma   90.00
#
_symmetry.space_group_name_H-M   'P 1'
#
loop_
_entity.id
_entity.type
_entity.pdbx_description
1 polymer ?
#
loop_
_entity_poly.entity_id
_entity_poly.type
_entity_poly.pdbx_seq_one_letter_code
_entity_poly.pdbx_strand_id
1 'polypeptide(L)'
;IAVAGAPTLKAQFIVEQPKKFRLTAGLFDFTATEVDFGSNEQLAWLWVKQQADPAVIFVRHDQLATTAARHYFPIDLNWITEAMGLVYLDPAGFHEGPFEHQNGSYEVRTRLQIPSGEVTRRMIIDNRFGWVLEQHLTQANGQILASVKASEHSFYPRYGVSLPHRVQIQLFPGSEYQMAFQIDVPRYQINNNVGDASQLWTMPKYDGYPQIDLSKMNPPQATQYAPPTIQQRIPASLPGANQSRIASPRYSSDLLIR
;
A
#
# COMPACT_ATOMS: atom_id res chain seq x y z
N ILE A 1 9.23 3.77 5.26
CA ILE A 1 8.86 3.71 3.83
C ILE A 1 9.78 4.67 3.09
N ALA A 2 10.49 4.16 2.10
CA ALA A 2 11.35 4.96 1.24
C ALA A 2 10.70 5.04 -0.16
N VAL A 3 10.50 6.24 -0.64
CA VAL A 3 10.05 6.54 -2.00
C VAL A 3 11.24 7.09 -2.77
N ALA A 4 11.46 6.66 -4.00
CA ALA A 4 12.57 7.15 -4.81
C ALA A 4 12.52 8.69 -4.92
N GLY A 5 13.57 9.37 -4.40
CA GLY A 5 13.65 10.83 -4.36
C GLY A 5 12.85 11.53 -3.25
N ALA A 6 12.18 10.80 -2.36
CA ALA A 6 11.48 11.34 -1.19
C ALA A 6 12.18 10.94 0.12
N PRO A 7 11.94 11.67 1.22
CA PRO A 7 12.50 11.32 2.52
C PRO A 7 11.93 9.97 3.02
N THR A 8 12.74 9.26 3.81
CA THR A 8 12.28 8.05 4.50
C THR A 8 11.31 8.43 5.62
N LEU A 9 10.13 7.81 5.63
CA LEU A 9 9.13 7.99 6.67
C LEU A 9 9.17 6.83 7.66
N LYS A 10 9.00 7.13 8.94
CA LYS A 10 8.63 6.13 9.94
C LYS A 10 7.13 5.89 9.83
N ALA A 11 6.73 4.63 9.80
CA ALA A 11 5.34 4.26 9.64
C ALA A 11 4.89 3.23 10.66
N GLN A 12 3.63 3.32 11.06
CA GLN A 12 2.90 2.28 11.74
C GLN A 12 1.81 1.77 10.82
N PHE A 13 1.76 0.45 10.64
CA PHE A 13 0.71 -0.18 9.83
C PHE A 13 -0.01 -1.21 10.70
N ILE A 14 -1.30 -1.01 10.91
CA ILE A 14 -2.17 -1.87 11.73
C ILE A 14 -3.19 -2.51 10.78
N VAL A 15 -3.40 -3.82 10.93
CA VAL A 15 -4.37 -4.57 10.12
C VAL A 15 -5.24 -5.42 11.03
N GLU A 16 -6.55 -5.41 10.77
CA GLU A 16 -7.54 -6.34 11.32
C GLU A 16 -8.41 -6.81 10.16
N GLN A 17 -8.16 -8.05 9.73
CA GLN A 17 -8.91 -8.63 8.60
C GLN A 17 -10.41 -8.72 8.88
N PRO A 18 -11.29 -8.65 7.87
CA PRO A 18 -10.95 -8.60 6.44
C PRO A 18 -10.78 -7.19 5.85
N LYS A 19 -11.24 -6.11 6.50
CA LYS A 19 -11.38 -4.80 5.86
C LYS A 19 -10.68 -3.66 6.56
N LYS A 20 -10.22 -3.88 7.79
CA LYS A 20 -9.67 -2.78 8.59
C LYS A 20 -8.16 -2.74 8.45
N PHE A 21 -7.66 -1.59 8.09
CA PHE A 21 -6.24 -1.27 8.19
C PHE A 21 -6.05 0.22 8.45
N ARG A 22 -4.91 0.58 9.01
CA ARG A 22 -4.48 1.97 9.13
C ARG A 22 -2.97 2.07 8.99
N LEU A 23 -2.53 2.87 8.05
CA LEU A 23 -1.15 3.27 7.83
C LEU A 23 -1.01 4.73 8.24
N THR A 24 -0.24 4.99 9.28
CA THR A 24 0.18 6.35 9.64
C THR A 24 1.68 6.48 9.45
N ALA A 25 2.13 7.58 8.85
CA ALA A 25 3.54 7.80 8.59
C ALA A 25 3.95 9.26 8.89
N GLY A 26 5.17 9.43 9.39
CA GLY A 26 5.76 10.72 9.72
C GLY A 26 7.28 10.76 9.46
N LEU A 27 7.88 11.96 9.50
CA LEU A 27 9.29 12.16 9.13
C LEU A 27 10.28 11.65 10.20
N PHE A 28 10.07 11.97 11.48
CA PHE A 28 11.05 11.71 12.53
C PHE A 28 10.52 10.80 13.63
N ASP A 29 9.30 11.05 14.04
CA ASP A 29 8.58 10.31 15.07
C ASP A 29 7.09 10.33 14.75
N PHE A 30 6.29 9.68 15.59
CA PHE A 30 4.83 9.64 15.40
C PHE A 30 4.12 10.90 15.93
N THR A 31 4.85 11.95 16.32
CA THR A 31 4.26 13.20 16.84
C THR A 31 3.72 14.10 15.73
N ALA A 32 4.27 13.98 14.51
CA ALA A 32 3.81 14.71 13.33
C ALA A 32 3.46 13.74 12.21
N THR A 33 2.18 13.41 12.10
CA THR A 33 1.66 12.60 10.99
C THR A 33 1.75 13.39 9.68
N GLU A 34 2.32 12.79 8.65
CA GLU A 34 2.40 13.35 7.29
C GLU A 34 1.45 12.62 6.33
N VAL A 35 1.16 11.34 6.62
CA VAL A 35 0.24 10.50 5.86
C VAL A 35 -0.63 9.71 6.83
N ASP A 36 -1.93 9.65 6.57
CA ASP A 36 -2.88 8.78 7.25
C ASP A 36 -3.77 8.14 6.18
N PHE A 37 -3.61 6.84 6.00
CA PHE A 37 -4.36 6.06 5.06
C PHE A 37 -5.04 4.91 5.81
N GLY A 38 -6.35 4.81 5.73
CA GLY A 38 -7.05 3.79 6.47
C GLY A 38 -8.36 3.33 5.85
N SER A 39 -8.85 2.24 6.42
CA SER A 39 -10.10 1.60 6.05
C SER A 39 -10.74 0.99 7.30
N ASN A 40 -12.05 1.07 7.38
CA ASN A 40 -12.87 0.37 8.37
C ASN A 40 -13.99 -0.42 7.67
N GLU A 41 -14.99 -0.88 8.41
CA GLU A 41 -16.11 -1.65 7.85
C GLU A 41 -16.93 -0.90 6.79
N GLN A 42 -16.94 0.44 6.83
CA GLN A 42 -17.85 1.27 6.04
C GLN A 42 -17.17 2.07 4.96
N LEU A 43 -16.00 2.62 5.24
CA LEU A 43 -15.34 3.59 4.39
C LEU A 43 -13.81 3.48 4.41
N ALA A 44 -13.18 4.03 3.37
CA ALA A 44 -11.75 4.27 3.33
C ALA A 44 -11.46 5.77 3.31
N TRP A 45 -10.29 6.16 3.81
CA TRP A 45 -9.83 7.55 3.81
C TRP A 45 -8.35 7.64 3.49
N LEU A 46 -7.96 8.78 2.97
CA LEU A 46 -6.57 9.17 2.75
C LEU A 46 -6.40 10.63 3.10
N TRP A 47 -5.36 10.92 3.86
CA TRP A 47 -4.87 12.27 4.10
C TRP A 47 -3.37 12.31 3.90
N VAL A 48 -2.90 13.31 3.15
CA VAL A 48 -1.48 13.59 2.92
C VAL A 48 -1.26 15.07 3.14
N LYS A 49 -0.45 15.41 4.13
CA LYS A 49 -0.23 16.79 4.56
C LYS A 49 0.48 17.66 3.52
N GLN A 50 1.39 17.07 2.77
CA GLN A 50 2.24 17.76 1.79
C GLN A 50 1.57 17.95 0.41
N GLN A 51 0.25 17.87 0.33
CA GLN A 51 -0.48 18.18 -0.91
C GLN A 51 -0.68 19.68 -1.09
N ALA A 52 -0.94 20.12 -2.34
CA ALA A 52 -1.23 21.52 -2.66
C ALA A 52 -2.48 22.03 -1.91
N ASP A 53 -3.54 21.21 -1.86
CA ASP A 53 -4.80 21.45 -1.15
C ASP A 53 -5.10 20.26 -0.23
N PRO A 54 -4.46 20.20 0.95
CA PRO A 54 -4.57 19.03 1.80
C PRO A 54 -5.98 18.91 2.41
N ALA A 55 -6.58 17.76 2.25
CA ALA A 55 -7.90 17.39 2.75
C ALA A 55 -7.91 15.93 3.20
N VAL A 56 -8.80 15.57 4.11
CA VAL A 56 -9.12 14.17 4.38
C VAL A 56 -10.14 13.74 3.32
N ILE A 57 -9.68 13.06 2.29
CA ILE A 57 -10.57 12.48 1.28
C ILE A 57 -11.08 11.12 1.76
N PHE A 58 -12.35 10.83 1.55
CA PHE A 58 -12.93 9.55 1.95
C PHE A 58 -14.03 9.09 0.99
N VAL A 59 -14.32 7.78 1.04
CA VAL A 59 -15.39 7.16 0.26
C VAL A 59 -15.91 5.91 0.97
N ARG A 60 -17.19 5.63 0.83
CA ARG A 60 -17.79 4.36 1.26
C ARG A 60 -17.37 3.23 0.33
N HIS A 61 -17.18 2.03 0.87
CA HIS A 61 -16.77 0.86 0.08
C HIS A 61 -17.74 0.52 -1.06
N ASP A 62 -19.05 0.64 -0.80
CA ASP A 62 -20.08 0.38 -1.81
C ASP A 62 -20.12 1.41 -2.96
N GLN A 63 -19.44 2.54 -2.79
CA GLN A 63 -19.39 3.62 -3.77
C GLN A 63 -18.04 3.76 -4.48
N LEU A 64 -17.03 3.00 -4.04
CA LEU A 64 -15.66 3.12 -4.53
C LEU A 64 -15.56 2.91 -6.05
N ALA A 65 -16.20 1.85 -6.57
CA ALA A 65 -16.09 1.50 -7.99
C ALA A 65 -16.98 2.37 -8.91
N THR A 66 -18.05 2.96 -8.38
CA THR A 66 -19.10 3.63 -9.18
C THR A 66 -18.96 5.16 -9.23
N THR A 67 -18.04 5.72 -8.45
CA THR A 67 -17.88 7.17 -8.32
C THR A 67 -16.50 7.65 -8.78
N ALA A 68 -16.24 8.96 -8.63
CA ALA A 68 -14.93 9.55 -8.87
C ALA A 68 -13.82 8.93 -7.99
N ALA A 69 -14.18 8.30 -6.88
CA ALA A 69 -13.25 7.69 -5.94
C ALA A 69 -12.32 6.65 -6.59
N ARG A 70 -12.76 5.95 -7.64
CA ARG A 70 -11.93 4.99 -8.39
C ARG A 70 -10.64 5.60 -8.98
N HIS A 71 -10.60 6.92 -9.17
CA HIS A 71 -9.41 7.62 -9.65
C HIS A 71 -8.38 7.86 -8.52
N TYR A 72 -8.86 7.97 -7.27
CA TYR A 72 -8.01 8.13 -6.08
C TYR A 72 -7.56 6.78 -5.52
N PHE A 73 -8.44 5.77 -5.64
CA PHE A 73 -8.21 4.40 -5.19
C PHE A 73 -8.39 3.43 -6.37
N PRO A 74 -7.48 3.43 -7.36
CA PRO A 74 -7.64 2.64 -8.58
C PRO A 74 -7.37 1.15 -8.38
N ILE A 75 -6.76 0.79 -7.26
CA ILE A 75 -6.43 -0.58 -6.86
C ILE A 75 -7.30 -0.95 -5.65
N ASP A 76 -7.66 -2.22 -5.55
CA ASP A 76 -8.38 -2.73 -4.37
C ASP A 76 -7.59 -2.44 -3.09
N LEU A 77 -8.27 -1.94 -2.07
CA LEU A 77 -7.65 -1.58 -0.80
C LEU A 77 -7.08 -2.80 -0.06
N ASN A 78 -7.67 -3.98 -0.22
CA ASN A 78 -7.17 -5.22 0.35
C ASN A 78 -5.81 -5.60 -0.22
N TRP A 79 -5.49 -5.17 -1.44
CA TRP A 79 -4.19 -5.44 -2.05
C TRP A 79 -3.02 -4.92 -1.23
N ILE A 80 -3.22 -3.85 -0.45
CA ILE A 80 -2.18 -3.31 0.45
C ILE A 80 -1.83 -4.32 1.54
N THR A 81 -2.85 -4.95 2.14
CA THR A 81 -2.64 -5.99 3.16
C THR A 81 -2.04 -7.25 2.56
N GLU A 82 -2.47 -7.62 1.35
CA GLU A 82 -1.90 -8.74 0.60
C GLU A 82 -0.44 -8.50 0.22
N ALA A 83 -0.08 -7.27 -0.15
CA ALA A 83 1.30 -6.87 -0.42
C ALA A 83 2.23 -7.10 0.79
N MET A 84 1.69 -7.00 2.00
CA MET A 84 2.39 -7.27 3.25
C MET A 84 2.42 -8.75 3.64
N GLY A 85 2.01 -9.65 2.75
CA GLY A 85 2.03 -11.11 2.95
C GLY A 85 0.75 -11.70 3.53
N LEU A 86 -0.30 -10.89 3.77
CA LEU A 86 -1.60 -11.34 4.28
C LEU A 86 -2.54 -11.69 3.11
N VAL A 87 -2.10 -12.64 2.28
CA VAL A 87 -2.83 -13.04 1.08
C VAL A 87 -3.98 -13.98 1.42
N TYR A 88 -5.16 -13.66 0.90
CA TYR A 88 -6.30 -14.54 0.92
C TYR A 88 -6.66 -14.99 -0.51
N LEU A 89 -6.77 -16.29 -0.70
CA LEU A 89 -7.29 -16.89 -1.92
C LEU A 89 -8.72 -17.34 -1.63
N ASP A 90 -9.70 -16.66 -2.23
CA ASP A 90 -11.10 -17.05 -2.12
C ASP A 90 -11.30 -18.41 -2.81
N PRO A 91 -11.68 -19.49 -2.09
CA PRO A 91 -11.89 -20.81 -2.70
C PRO A 91 -12.97 -20.82 -3.78
N ALA A 92 -13.90 -19.86 -3.78
CA ALA A 92 -14.93 -19.70 -4.79
C ALA A 92 -14.45 -18.86 -5.99
N GLY A 93 -13.26 -18.26 -5.91
CA GLY A 93 -12.66 -17.44 -6.96
C GLY A 93 -12.17 -18.26 -8.15
N PHE A 94 -12.00 -17.60 -9.29
CA PHE A 94 -11.41 -18.23 -10.46
C PHE A 94 -9.88 -18.18 -10.37
N HIS A 95 -9.28 -19.36 -10.16
CA HIS A 95 -7.81 -19.52 -10.06
C HIS A 95 -7.31 -20.46 -11.15
N GLU A 96 -6.19 -20.12 -11.76
CA GLU A 96 -5.45 -20.95 -12.70
C GLU A 96 -4.10 -21.33 -12.08
N GLY A 97 -3.65 -22.56 -12.30
CA GLY A 97 -2.39 -23.08 -11.77
C GLY A 97 -2.62 -24.15 -10.68
N PRO A 98 -1.62 -24.47 -9.85
CA PRO A 98 -0.28 -23.86 -9.88
C PRO A 98 0.53 -24.26 -11.11
N PHE A 99 1.24 -23.31 -11.73
CA PHE A 99 2.17 -23.55 -12.80
C PHE A 99 3.60 -23.56 -12.23
N GLU A 100 4.36 -24.61 -12.50
CA GLU A 100 5.72 -24.74 -12.02
C GLU A 100 6.70 -23.97 -12.91
N HIS A 101 7.58 -23.18 -12.30
CA HIS A 101 8.67 -22.47 -12.95
C HIS A 101 9.98 -23.25 -12.87
N GLN A 102 10.92 -23.00 -13.77
CA GLN A 102 12.22 -23.68 -13.82
C GLN A 102 13.07 -23.51 -12.54
N ASN A 103 12.85 -22.41 -11.79
CA ASN A 103 13.51 -22.16 -10.51
C ASN A 103 12.83 -22.88 -9.32
N GLY A 104 11.80 -23.71 -9.59
CA GLY A 104 11.04 -24.43 -8.60
C GLY A 104 9.95 -23.63 -7.88
N SER A 105 9.73 -22.35 -8.22
CA SER A 105 8.59 -21.60 -7.69
C SER A 105 7.29 -21.98 -8.42
N TYR A 106 6.16 -21.69 -7.80
CA TYR A 106 4.83 -21.86 -8.42
C TYR A 106 4.19 -20.51 -8.76
N GLU A 107 3.44 -20.50 -9.86
CA GLU A 107 2.63 -19.34 -10.26
C GLU A 107 1.14 -19.70 -10.12
N VAL A 108 0.40 -18.81 -9.45
CA VAL A 108 -1.06 -18.85 -9.38
C VAL A 108 -1.61 -17.56 -9.98
N ARG A 109 -2.59 -17.69 -10.87
CA ARG A 109 -3.30 -16.56 -11.48
C ARG A 109 -4.73 -16.51 -10.95
N THR A 110 -5.18 -15.32 -10.63
CA THR A 110 -6.55 -15.08 -10.14
C THR A 110 -7.15 -13.92 -10.93
N ARG A 111 -8.36 -14.09 -11.47
CA ARG A 111 -9.12 -12.98 -12.04
C ARG A 111 -9.84 -12.24 -10.93
N LEU A 112 -9.69 -10.93 -10.90
CA LEU A 112 -10.27 -10.05 -9.89
C LEU A 112 -11.00 -8.89 -10.56
N GLN A 113 -12.08 -8.46 -9.92
CA GLN A 113 -12.75 -7.21 -10.25
C GLN A 113 -12.29 -6.15 -9.26
N ILE A 114 -11.64 -5.10 -9.77
CA ILE A 114 -11.20 -3.94 -8.97
C ILE A 114 -11.95 -2.68 -9.42
N PRO A 115 -11.84 -1.54 -8.70
CA PRO A 115 -12.54 -0.31 -9.09
C PRO A 115 -12.25 0.18 -10.51
N SER A 116 -11.06 -0.08 -11.05
CA SER A 116 -10.66 0.28 -12.42
C SER A 116 -11.04 -0.74 -13.49
N GLY A 117 -11.62 -1.88 -13.13
CA GLY A 117 -12.04 -2.93 -14.07
C GLY A 117 -11.50 -4.33 -13.73
N GLU A 118 -11.60 -5.27 -14.68
CA GLU A 118 -11.05 -6.62 -14.52
C GLU A 118 -9.53 -6.61 -14.64
N VAL A 119 -8.88 -7.34 -13.72
CA VAL A 119 -7.44 -7.56 -13.71
C VAL A 119 -7.10 -9.02 -13.44
N THR A 120 -5.93 -9.44 -13.87
CA THR A 120 -5.31 -10.69 -13.48
C THR A 120 -4.28 -10.42 -12.41
N ARG A 121 -4.46 -11.02 -11.23
CA ARG A 121 -3.42 -11.10 -10.19
C ARG A 121 -2.58 -12.34 -10.44
N ARG A 122 -1.30 -12.16 -10.67
CA ARG A 122 -0.30 -13.23 -10.76
C ARG A 122 0.53 -13.23 -9.49
N MET A 123 0.62 -14.37 -8.83
CA MET A 123 1.45 -14.57 -7.64
C MET A 123 2.52 -15.60 -7.91
N ILE A 124 3.75 -15.31 -7.51
CA ILE A 124 4.88 -16.24 -7.50
C ILE A 124 5.09 -16.71 -6.07
N ILE A 125 5.05 -18.01 -5.87
CA ILE A 125 5.05 -18.66 -4.56
C ILE A 125 6.26 -19.57 -4.44
N ASP A 126 7.00 -19.45 -3.34
CA ASP A 126 8.09 -20.37 -3.00
C ASP A 126 7.57 -21.79 -2.76
N ASN A 127 8.20 -22.79 -3.38
CA ASN A 127 7.72 -24.16 -3.34
C ASN A 127 7.99 -24.91 -2.00
N ARG A 128 8.88 -24.38 -1.16
CA ARG A 128 9.28 -25.02 0.10
C ARG A 128 8.49 -24.51 1.29
N PHE A 129 8.24 -23.20 1.31
CA PHE A 129 7.68 -22.51 2.46
C PHE A 129 6.30 -21.92 2.17
N GLY A 130 5.85 -21.88 0.92
CA GLY A 130 4.59 -21.26 0.52
C GLY A 130 4.62 -19.73 0.62
N TRP A 131 5.79 -19.10 0.67
CA TRP A 131 5.90 -17.65 0.73
C TRP A 131 5.49 -17.02 -0.60
N VAL A 132 4.69 -15.98 -0.56
CA VAL A 132 4.42 -15.17 -1.73
C VAL A 132 5.62 -14.25 -1.95
N LEU A 133 6.38 -14.51 -3.01
CA LEU A 133 7.61 -13.78 -3.37
C LEU A 133 7.30 -12.55 -4.21
N GLU A 134 6.36 -12.68 -5.15
CA GLU A 134 5.97 -11.59 -6.05
C GLU A 134 4.46 -11.61 -6.29
N GLN A 135 3.90 -10.42 -6.50
CA GLN A 135 2.53 -10.23 -6.95
C GLN A 135 2.49 -9.17 -8.04
N HIS A 136 1.69 -9.40 -9.08
CA HIS A 136 1.50 -8.47 -10.17
C HIS A 136 0.01 -8.35 -10.48
N LEU A 137 -0.50 -7.12 -10.57
CA LEU A 137 -1.83 -6.82 -11.08
C LEU A 137 -1.70 -6.32 -12.51
N THR A 138 -2.32 -7.03 -13.45
CA THR A 138 -2.22 -6.75 -14.88
C THR A 138 -3.61 -6.60 -15.48
N GLN A 139 -3.86 -5.54 -16.22
CA GLN A 139 -5.09 -5.34 -16.99
C GLN A 139 -5.14 -6.27 -18.21
N ALA A 140 -6.33 -6.41 -18.79
CA ALA A 140 -6.54 -7.23 -20.00
C ALA A 140 -5.68 -6.81 -21.20
N ASN A 141 -5.28 -5.54 -21.27
CA ASN A 141 -4.38 -5.00 -22.32
C ASN A 141 -2.89 -5.30 -22.05
N GLY A 142 -2.56 -6.01 -20.97
CA GLY A 142 -1.19 -6.32 -20.57
C GLY A 142 -0.49 -5.25 -19.74
N GLN A 143 -1.13 -4.12 -19.45
CA GLN A 143 -0.56 -3.07 -18.63
C GLN A 143 -0.49 -3.50 -17.16
N ILE A 144 0.70 -3.38 -16.56
CA ILE A 144 0.88 -3.64 -15.12
C ILE A 144 0.39 -2.41 -14.35
N LEU A 145 -0.57 -2.62 -13.45
CA LEU A 145 -1.06 -1.58 -12.53
C LEU A 145 -0.23 -1.51 -11.26
N ALA A 146 0.17 -2.66 -10.75
CA ALA A 146 0.95 -2.75 -9.53
C ALA A 146 1.81 -4.01 -9.52
N SER A 147 2.95 -3.93 -8.89
CA SER A 147 3.79 -5.08 -8.59
C SER A 147 4.38 -4.99 -7.20
N VAL A 148 4.57 -6.15 -6.58
CA VAL A 148 5.21 -6.32 -5.27
C VAL A 148 6.27 -7.37 -5.39
N LYS A 149 7.41 -7.12 -4.72
CA LYS A 149 8.41 -8.13 -4.38
C LYS A 149 8.58 -8.16 -2.88
N ALA A 150 8.41 -9.36 -2.31
CA ALA A 150 8.55 -9.60 -0.88
C ALA A 150 9.78 -10.46 -0.61
N SER A 151 10.55 -10.12 0.40
CA SER A 151 11.79 -10.82 0.76
C SER A 151 12.05 -10.76 2.26
N GLU A 152 13.12 -11.44 2.72
CA GLU A 152 13.51 -11.50 4.13
C GLU A 152 12.37 -12.05 5.01
N HIS A 153 11.71 -13.12 4.55
CA HIS A 153 10.61 -13.74 5.28
C HIS A 153 11.08 -14.39 6.59
N SER A 154 10.28 -14.25 7.62
CA SER A 154 10.46 -14.93 8.91
C SER A 154 9.19 -15.69 9.27
N PHE A 155 9.37 -16.91 9.77
CA PHE A 155 8.29 -17.72 10.28
C PHE A 155 8.01 -17.40 11.75
N TYR A 156 6.75 -17.22 12.10
CA TYR A 156 6.26 -16.95 13.45
C TYR A 156 5.50 -18.18 13.98
N PRO A 157 6.19 -19.14 14.65
CA PRO A 157 5.63 -20.46 14.96
C PRO A 157 4.38 -20.41 15.83
N ARG A 158 4.34 -19.45 16.76
CA ARG A 158 3.18 -19.25 17.66
C ARG A 158 1.89 -18.98 16.91
N TYR A 159 1.97 -18.39 15.73
CA TYR A 159 0.83 -17.95 14.92
C TYR A 159 0.68 -18.75 13.62
N GLY A 160 1.66 -19.59 13.30
CA GLY A 160 1.65 -20.40 12.08
C GLY A 160 1.74 -19.58 10.79
N VAL A 161 2.31 -18.37 10.84
CA VAL A 161 2.41 -17.47 9.70
C VAL A 161 3.85 -17.11 9.35
N SER A 162 4.12 -16.85 8.09
CA SER A 162 5.37 -16.28 7.60
C SER A 162 5.10 -14.89 7.03
N LEU A 163 5.91 -13.91 7.41
CA LEU A 163 5.75 -12.53 6.99
C LEU A 163 7.07 -11.97 6.43
N PRO A 164 7.03 -11.17 5.35
CA PRO A 164 8.21 -10.55 4.76
C PRO A 164 8.68 -9.37 5.60
N HIS A 165 9.98 -9.23 5.81
CA HIS A 165 10.57 -8.05 6.44
C HIS A 165 10.97 -6.96 5.46
N ARG A 166 10.96 -7.27 4.15
CA ARG A 166 11.16 -6.28 3.09
C ARG A 166 10.13 -6.45 2.00
N VAL A 167 9.43 -5.36 1.66
CA VAL A 167 8.43 -5.30 0.60
C VAL A 167 8.76 -4.13 -0.31
N GLN A 168 8.95 -4.41 -1.60
CA GLN A 168 9.13 -3.40 -2.64
C GLN A 168 7.86 -3.33 -3.47
N ILE A 169 7.31 -2.13 -3.61
CA ILE A 169 6.06 -1.88 -4.32
C ILE A 169 6.31 -0.90 -5.45
N GLN A 170 5.78 -1.22 -6.62
CA GLN A 170 5.70 -0.33 -7.76
C GLN A 170 4.25 -0.18 -8.18
N LEU A 171 3.78 1.05 -8.31
CA LEU A 171 2.46 1.38 -8.80
C LEU A 171 2.60 2.08 -10.15
N PHE A 172 1.75 1.70 -11.10
CA PHE A 172 1.67 2.25 -12.46
C PHE A 172 3.02 2.36 -13.19
N PRO A 173 3.83 1.27 -13.22
CA PRO A 173 5.16 1.32 -13.84
C PRO A 173 5.07 1.75 -15.31
N GLY A 174 5.96 2.66 -15.71
CA GLY A 174 6.00 3.20 -17.08
C GLY A 174 4.97 4.28 -17.40
N SER A 175 4.16 4.72 -16.43
CA SER A 175 3.26 5.87 -16.57
C SER A 175 3.84 7.13 -15.94
N GLU A 176 3.26 8.29 -16.26
CA GLU A 176 3.58 9.57 -15.60
C GLU A 176 3.26 9.58 -14.09
N TYR A 177 2.41 8.64 -13.64
CA TYR A 177 2.01 8.45 -12.24
C TYR A 177 2.79 7.35 -11.53
N GLN A 178 3.89 6.90 -12.11
CA GLN A 178 4.70 5.84 -11.52
C GLN A 178 5.17 6.22 -10.13
N MET A 179 4.91 5.31 -9.18
CA MET A 179 5.42 5.38 -7.82
C MET A 179 6.18 4.10 -7.48
N ALA A 180 7.31 4.24 -6.79
CA ALA A 180 8.07 3.11 -6.28
C ALA A 180 8.46 3.39 -4.84
N PHE A 181 8.23 2.43 -3.94
CA PHE A 181 8.60 2.55 -2.54
C PHE A 181 8.98 1.21 -1.94
N GLN A 182 9.79 1.26 -0.90
CA GLN A 182 10.21 0.10 -0.12
C GLN A 182 9.73 0.25 1.31
N ILE A 183 9.22 -0.84 1.86
CA ILE A 183 8.83 -0.97 3.26
C ILE A 183 9.79 -1.97 3.90
N ASP A 184 10.57 -1.52 4.88
CA ASP A 184 11.35 -2.39 5.75
C ASP A 184 10.61 -2.51 7.08
N VAL A 185 10.29 -3.74 7.49
CA VAL A 185 9.53 -4.04 8.72
C VAL A 185 10.47 -4.69 9.73
N PRO A 186 10.99 -3.97 10.70
CA PRO A 186 11.92 -4.54 11.68
C PRO A 186 11.21 -5.47 12.66
N ARG A 187 9.92 -5.26 12.93
CA ARG A 187 9.17 -6.03 13.91
C ARG A 187 7.68 -6.12 13.56
N TYR A 188 7.13 -7.33 13.72
CA TYR A 188 5.71 -7.60 13.72
C TYR A 188 5.17 -7.81 15.13
N GLN A 189 3.98 -7.29 15.40
CA GLN A 189 3.18 -7.63 16.57
C GLN A 189 1.90 -8.31 16.08
N ILE A 190 1.79 -9.62 16.33
CA ILE A 190 0.71 -10.44 15.77
C ILE A 190 -0.27 -10.75 16.89
N ASN A 191 -1.58 -10.54 16.64
CA ASN A 191 -2.67 -10.78 17.59
C ASN A 191 -2.42 -10.11 18.96
N ASN A 192 -1.79 -8.94 18.95
CA ASN A 192 -1.54 -8.17 20.14
C ASN A 192 -2.68 -7.17 20.39
N ASN A 193 -3.08 -7.01 21.64
CA ASN A 193 -4.09 -6.03 21.99
C ASN A 193 -3.45 -4.61 22.00
N VAL A 194 -3.90 -3.73 21.11
CA VAL A 194 -3.41 -2.34 21.00
C VAL A 194 -4.28 -1.33 21.77
N GLY A 195 -4.96 -1.75 22.83
CA GLY A 195 -5.79 -0.87 23.65
C GLY A 195 -7.18 -0.63 23.06
N ASP A 196 -7.73 0.58 23.21
CA ASP A 196 -9.05 0.93 22.68
C ASP A 196 -9.02 0.96 21.15
N ALA A 197 -9.47 -0.13 20.56
CA ALA A 197 -9.50 -0.31 19.11
C ALA A 197 -10.51 0.61 18.40
N SER A 198 -11.46 1.19 19.14
CA SER A 198 -12.51 2.03 18.52
C SER A 198 -11.93 3.27 17.84
N GLN A 199 -10.93 3.88 18.43
CA GLN A 199 -10.25 5.05 17.88
C GLN A 199 -9.34 4.71 16.69
N LEU A 200 -8.76 3.51 16.66
CA LEU A 200 -7.88 3.07 15.57
C LEU A 200 -8.61 3.05 14.24
N TRP A 201 -9.87 2.64 14.25
CA TRP A 201 -10.69 2.44 13.05
C TRP A 201 -11.62 3.61 12.76
N THR A 202 -11.44 4.72 13.47
CA THR A 202 -12.19 5.95 13.21
C THR A 202 -11.41 6.83 12.24
N MET A 203 -12.11 7.30 11.19
CA MET A 203 -11.55 8.30 10.27
C MET A 203 -11.12 9.55 11.06
N PRO A 204 -9.87 10.00 10.93
CA PRO A 204 -9.36 11.12 11.70
C PRO A 204 -10.01 12.45 11.31
N LYS A 205 -10.00 13.37 12.26
CA LYS A 205 -10.25 14.79 11.99
C LYS A 205 -8.95 15.54 12.27
N TYR A 206 -8.48 16.25 11.26
CA TYR A 206 -7.31 17.11 11.39
C TYR A 206 -7.79 18.58 11.36
N ASP A 207 -7.41 19.35 12.37
CA ASP A 207 -7.79 20.75 12.48
C ASP A 207 -7.25 21.55 11.28
N GLY A 208 -8.11 22.35 10.68
CA GLY A 208 -7.77 23.14 9.50
C GLY A 208 -7.83 22.38 8.16
N TYR A 209 -8.15 21.07 8.16
CA TYR A 209 -8.27 20.30 6.94
C TYR A 209 -9.72 19.87 6.68
N PRO A 210 -10.30 20.20 5.53
CA PRO A 210 -11.66 19.78 5.18
C PRO A 210 -11.76 18.28 4.99
N GLN A 211 -12.94 17.73 5.24
CA GLN A 211 -13.28 16.35 4.88
C GLN A 211 -14.05 16.35 3.56
N ILE A 212 -13.58 15.63 2.57
CA ILE A 212 -14.14 15.58 1.22
C ILE A 212 -14.67 14.18 0.93
N ASP A 213 -15.97 14.06 0.73
CA ASP A 213 -16.64 12.84 0.30
C ASP A 213 -16.51 12.71 -1.22
N LEU A 214 -15.66 11.77 -1.66
CA LEU A 214 -15.40 11.54 -3.08
C LEU A 214 -16.63 11.03 -3.85
N SER A 215 -17.62 10.48 -3.18
CA SER A 215 -18.85 10.02 -3.82
C SER A 215 -19.70 11.19 -4.33
N LYS A 216 -19.51 12.39 -3.76
CA LYS A 216 -20.22 13.61 -4.13
C LYS A 216 -19.48 14.43 -5.19
N MET A 217 -18.27 14.04 -5.53
CA MET A 217 -17.50 14.70 -6.58
C MET A 217 -17.93 14.21 -7.95
N ASN A 218 -18.01 15.13 -8.90
CA ASN A 218 -18.11 14.73 -10.30
C ASN A 218 -16.82 14.03 -10.71
N PRO A 219 -16.90 12.95 -11.53
CA PRO A 219 -15.68 12.34 -12.06
C PRO A 219 -14.87 13.43 -12.78
N PRO A 220 -13.54 13.47 -12.58
CA PRO A 220 -12.71 14.44 -13.27
C PRO A 220 -12.90 14.29 -14.77
N GLN A 221 -13.14 15.41 -15.43
CA GLN A 221 -13.04 15.44 -16.90
C GLN A 221 -11.61 15.03 -17.25
N ALA A 222 -11.43 14.21 -18.29
CA ALA A 222 -10.19 13.51 -18.63
C ALA A 222 -8.91 14.38 -18.80
N THR A 223 -9.00 15.69 -18.61
CA THR A 223 -7.94 16.68 -18.75
C THR A 223 -7.43 17.30 -17.45
N GLN A 224 -7.94 16.96 -16.26
CA GLN A 224 -7.64 17.73 -15.05
C GLN A 224 -7.15 16.95 -13.82
N TYR A 225 -6.91 15.64 -13.89
CA TYR A 225 -6.49 14.93 -12.70
C TYR A 225 -5.19 14.16 -12.90
N ALA A 226 -4.09 14.82 -12.48
CA ALA A 226 -2.92 14.12 -12.01
C ALA A 226 -3.22 13.59 -10.60
N PRO A 227 -2.89 12.31 -10.25
CA PRO A 227 -2.83 11.91 -8.85
C PRO A 227 -1.86 12.84 -8.12
N PRO A 228 -2.00 12.99 -6.79
CA PRO A 228 -1.23 13.96 -6.03
C PRO A 228 0.26 13.80 -6.31
N THR A 229 0.80 14.73 -7.08
CA THR A 229 2.24 14.83 -7.29
C THR A 229 2.82 15.35 -5.99
N ILE A 230 3.61 14.53 -5.30
CA ILE A 230 4.46 15.01 -4.22
C ILE A 230 5.44 15.98 -4.87
N GLN A 231 5.10 17.28 -4.85
CA GLN A 231 6.00 18.30 -5.37
C GLN A 231 7.26 18.32 -4.52
N GLN A 232 8.34 17.78 -5.08
CA GLN A 232 9.68 17.94 -4.54
C GLN A 232 10.02 19.43 -4.57
N ARG A 233 9.95 20.12 -3.42
CA ARG A 233 10.79 21.30 -3.23
C ARG A 233 12.22 20.79 -3.07
N ILE A 234 12.95 20.74 -4.18
CA ILE A 234 14.41 20.59 -4.16
C ILE A 234 14.95 21.87 -3.48
N PRO A 235 15.61 21.80 -2.33
CA PRO A 235 16.35 22.94 -1.82
C PRO A 235 17.41 23.28 -2.86
N ALA A 236 17.53 24.57 -3.18
CA ALA A 236 18.53 25.07 -4.12
C ALA A 236 19.91 24.49 -3.77
N SER A 237 20.56 23.89 -4.78
CA SER A 237 21.88 23.27 -4.70
C SER A 237 22.90 24.14 -3.97
N LEU A 238 23.45 23.64 -2.89
CA LEU A 238 24.71 24.12 -2.34
C LEU A 238 25.86 23.68 -3.28
N PRO A 239 26.79 24.55 -3.64
CA PRO A 239 27.90 24.17 -4.49
C PRO A 239 28.96 23.39 -3.70
N GLY A 240 29.31 22.21 -4.21
CA GLY A 240 30.57 21.53 -3.96
C GLY A 240 30.62 20.65 -2.71
N ALA A 241 30.31 19.36 -2.84
CA ALA A 241 30.84 18.34 -1.96
C ALA A 241 31.11 17.05 -2.73
N ASN A 242 32.34 16.56 -2.61
CA ASN A 242 32.91 15.34 -3.16
C ASN A 242 32.06 14.10 -2.92
N GLN A 243 32.05 13.24 -3.94
CA GLN A 243 31.53 11.86 -3.85
C GLN A 243 32.35 11.05 -2.83
N SER A 244 31.79 10.86 -1.65
CA SER A 244 32.21 9.81 -0.74
C SER A 244 31.01 8.94 -0.40
N ARG A 245 31.18 7.62 -0.54
CA ARG A 245 30.20 6.57 -0.27
C ARG A 245 29.53 6.79 1.08
N ILE A 246 28.24 7.12 1.06
CA ILE A 246 27.42 7.22 2.26
C ILE A 246 26.64 5.91 2.39
N ALA A 247 26.92 5.16 3.47
CA ALA A 247 26.11 4.04 3.90
C ALA A 247 24.69 4.51 4.21
N SER A 248 23.70 3.82 3.69
CA SER A 248 22.29 4.13 3.91
C SER A 248 21.93 4.00 5.39
N PRO A 249 21.33 5.00 6.02
CA PRO A 249 20.85 4.86 7.39
C PRO A 249 19.64 3.93 7.41
N ARG A 250 19.69 2.90 8.26
CA ARG A 250 18.56 1.98 8.52
C ARG A 250 17.64 2.63 9.55
N TYR A 251 16.37 2.82 9.18
CA TYR A 251 15.33 3.30 10.08
C TYR A 251 14.23 2.25 10.26
N SER A 252 13.64 2.23 11.46
CA SER A 252 12.72 1.18 11.88
C SER A 252 11.26 1.58 11.69
N SER A 253 10.44 0.66 11.19
CA SER A 253 8.98 0.75 11.14
C SER A 253 8.38 -0.41 11.92
N ASP A 254 7.30 -0.17 12.66
CA ASP A 254 6.56 -1.21 13.38
C ASP A 254 5.27 -1.57 12.62
N LEU A 255 5.02 -2.86 12.42
CA LEU A 255 3.81 -3.37 11.81
C LEU A 255 2.99 -4.16 12.84
N LEU A 256 1.73 -3.79 13.01
CA LEU A 256 0.77 -4.47 13.88
C LEU A 256 -0.25 -5.23 13.03
N ILE A 257 -0.41 -6.53 13.30
CA ILE A 257 -1.37 -7.41 12.64
C ILE A 257 -2.31 -8.02 13.69
N ARG A 258 -3.59 -7.97 13.42
CA ARG A 258 -4.66 -8.58 14.21
C ARG A 258 -5.42 -9.63 13.44
#